data_7cc791db25d7d34f9d2e1f6899714c41
#
_entry.id   7cc791db25d7d34f9d2e1f6899714c41
#
_cell.length_a   1.000
_cell.length_b   1.000
_cell.length_c   1.000
_cell.angle_alpha   90.00
_cell.angle_beta   90.00
_cell.angle_gamma   90.00
#
_symmetry.space_group_name_H-M   'P 1'
#
loop_
_entity.id
_entity.type
_entity.pdbx_description
1 polymer ?
#
loop_
_entity_poly.entity_id
_entity_poly.type
_entity_poly.pdbx_seq_one_letter_code
_entity_poly.pdbx_strand_id
1 'polypeptide(L)'
;MQEGLNFVIDGGKKLSGTVATSRSKNGAVALLAASLLNRGKTILQNVPKIEEVNRLIEVLRSIGVRVEWKDHDLVIVPPDKIDIESIDKVAATKTRSILMFIGSLIHSLQEFDLPQSGGCTLGLRSIRPHLLALENFGIKIEALSDNYHIHSTKLVPAEVILYESSDTATINALLSAACIPGVSVIKYASANYQVQETCGFLRTLGVGIDGIGGTTLTIHGIAEINKDISYSIAEDPTDAMFFIAAAIVTGSAVTIAAAPIEFLEVELLLLEKMGLQFTLDNPRLSENDITKLVDIHLESSDLTAFPEKIHARPYPGLNIDNLPFFAVIATVANGTTLIHDWVYEKRAIYYTELDRLGATTILHDPHRISIEGPAHLKAAEVICPPALRPATIILVGMLAAKGRSTLRNVYSINRGYEDIVARLQKLGASIETSTN
;
A
#
# COMPACT_ATOMS: atom_id res chain seq x y z
N MET A 1 14.32 -8.39 14.99
CA MET A 1 13.36 -7.28 15.20
C MET A 1 14.10 -6.10 15.78
N GLN A 2 14.13 -4.98 15.09
CA GLN A 2 14.68 -3.73 15.67
C GLN A 2 13.52 -3.00 16.39
N GLU A 3 13.02 -3.58 17.47
CA GLU A 3 12.21 -2.84 18.44
C GLU A 3 13.13 -1.80 19.10
N GLY A 4 12.69 -0.53 19.13
CA GLY A 4 13.46 0.57 19.71
C GLY A 4 14.23 1.43 18.70
N LEU A 5 14.12 1.19 17.38
CA LEU A 5 14.71 2.09 16.39
C LEU A 5 13.94 3.42 16.34
N ASN A 6 14.66 4.52 16.41
CA ASN A 6 14.13 5.88 16.33
C ASN A 6 14.73 6.61 15.13
N PHE A 7 14.02 7.62 14.62
CA PHE A 7 14.60 8.61 13.71
C PHE A 7 14.86 9.91 14.47
N VAL A 8 16.05 10.45 14.28
CA VAL A 8 16.45 11.77 14.77
C VAL A 8 16.59 12.68 13.56
N ILE A 9 15.85 13.79 13.55
CA ILE A 9 15.73 14.67 12.40
C ILE A 9 16.09 16.10 12.80
N ASP A 10 17.11 16.69 12.16
CA ASP A 10 17.36 18.13 12.24
C ASP A 10 16.63 18.82 11.08
N GLY A 11 15.37 19.18 11.32
CA GLY A 11 14.44 19.68 10.31
C GLY A 11 14.62 21.16 9.97
N GLY A 12 13.73 21.68 9.11
CA GLY A 12 13.77 23.05 8.61
C GLY A 12 14.77 23.25 7.47
N LYS A 13 15.27 22.19 6.85
CA LYS A 13 16.17 22.22 5.69
C LYS A 13 15.38 21.99 4.41
N LYS A 14 15.76 22.71 3.36
CA LYS A 14 15.24 22.44 2.02
C LYS A 14 15.84 21.17 1.46
N LEU A 15 15.00 20.37 0.80
CA LEU A 15 15.41 19.22 0.02
C LEU A 15 15.78 19.65 -1.41
N SER A 16 16.61 18.89 -2.09
CA SER A 16 16.98 19.13 -3.49
C SER A 16 17.45 17.86 -4.18
N GLY A 17 17.42 17.88 -5.50
CA GLY A 17 17.88 16.76 -6.33
C GLY A 17 16.77 15.83 -6.79
N THR A 18 17.12 14.59 -7.09
CA THR A 18 16.21 13.60 -7.68
C THR A 18 16.10 12.36 -6.78
N VAL A 19 14.89 11.91 -6.58
CA VAL A 19 14.58 10.62 -5.93
C VAL A 19 13.78 9.74 -6.88
N ALA A 20 14.19 8.48 -7.04
CA ALA A 20 13.41 7.51 -7.79
C ALA A 20 12.27 6.96 -6.93
N THR A 21 11.10 6.77 -7.52
CA THR A 21 9.97 6.08 -6.87
C THR A 21 10.34 4.63 -6.59
N SER A 22 10.09 4.16 -5.38
CA SER A 22 10.31 2.77 -4.97
C SER A 22 9.26 1.84 -5.57
N ARG A 23 9.53 0.53 -5.52
CA ARG A 23 8.58 -0.49 -5.98
C ARG A 23 7.40 -0.64 -5.03
N SER A 24 6.26 -1.03 -5.59
CA SER A 24 4.98 -1.07 -4.88
C SER A 24 4.97 -2.12 -3.76
N LYS A 25 4.77 -1.62 -2.53
CA LYS A 25 4.50 -2.48 -1.38
C LYS A 25 3.26 -3.34 -1.59
N ASN A 26 2.14 -2.70 -1.98
CA ASN A 26 0.87 -3.40 -2.10
C ASN A 26 0.85 -4.36 -3.30
N GLY A 27 1.52 -4.00 -4.39
CA GLY A 27 1.77 -4.91 -5.51
C GLY A 27 2.59 -6.13 -5.07
N ALA A 28 3.72 -5.91 -4.38
CA ALA A 28 4.56 -6.99 -3.91
C ALA A 28 3.80 -8.02 -3.05
N VAL A 29 3.00 -7.58 -2.08
CA VAL A 29 2.25 -8.49 -1.21
C VAL A 29 1.14 -9.23 -1.95
N ALA A 30 0.51 -8.59 -2.94
CA ALA A 30 -0.49 -9.24 -3.80
C ALA A 30 0.14 -10.31 -4.70
N LEU A 31 1.29 -10.01 -5.30
CA LEU A 31 2.00 -10.96 -6.17
C LEU A 31 2.62 -12.13 -5.39
N LEU A 32 3.04 -11.94 -4.13
CA LEU A 32 3.45 -13.03 -3.26
C LEU A 32 2.27 -14.01 -3.02
N ALA A 33 1.06 -13.50 -2.80
CA ALA A 33 -0.12 -14.35 -2.69
C ALA A 33 -0.45 -15.04 -4.03
N ALA A 34 -0.39 -14.30 -5.14
CA ALA A 34 -0.66 -14.81 -6.48
C ALA A 34 0.35 -15.89 -6.94
N SER A 35 1.61 -15.82 -6.47
CA SER A 35 2.65 -16.78 -6.83
C SER A 35 2.33 -18.21 -6.42
N LEU A 36 1.48 -18.42 -5.40
CA LEU A 36 1.02 -19.73 -4.96
C LEU A 36 0.11 -20.44 -5.97
N LEU A 37 -0.45 -19.72 -6.95
CA LEU A 37 -1.23 -20.33 -8.03
C LEU A 37 -0.35 -21.06 -9.06
N ASN A 38 0.92 -20.65 -9.18
CA ASN A 38 1.85 -21.18 -10.16
C ASN A 38 2.66 -22.33 -9.57
N ARG A 39 2.58 -23.52 -10.15
CA ARG A 39 3.41 -24.68 -9.76
C ARG A 39 4.84 -24.61 -10.29
N GLY A 40 5.07 -23.82 -11.35
CA GLY A 40 6.40 -23.55 -11.88
C GLY A 40 7.16 -22.50 -11.03
N LYS A 41 8.37 -22.21 -11.47
CA LYS A 41 9.21 -21.19 -10.82
C LYS A 41 8.73 -19.77 -11.17
N THR A 42 8.50 -18.95 -10.15
CA THR A 42 8.20 -17.54 -10.29
C THR A 42 9.40 -16.69 -9.83
N ILE A 43 9.85 -15.76 -10.66
CA ILE A 43 10.83 -14.74 -10.28
C ILE A 43 10.08 -13.41 -10.21
N LEU A 44 9.91 -12.88 -9.01
CA LEU A 44 9.44 -11.50 -8.81
C LEU A 44 10.65 -10.59 -8.77
N GLN A 45 10.75 -9.69 -9.74
CA GLN A 45 11.87 -8.76 -9.87
C GLN A 45 11.58 -7.44 -9.14
N ASN A 46 12.65 -6.83 -8.64
CA ASN A 46 12.60 -5.53 -7.97
C ASN A 46 11.64 -5.51 -6.76
N VAL A 47 11.65 -6.56 -5.94
CA VAL A 47 10.79 -6.65 -4.74
C VAL A 47 11.34 -5.71 -3.65
N PRO A 48 10.53 -4.81 -3.06
CA PRO A 48 10.99 -3.93 -2.00
C PRO A 48 11.34 -4.74 -0.74
N LYS A 49 12.52 -4.48 -0.15
CA LYS A 49 12.99 -5.14 1.08
C LYS A 49 12.41 -4.47 2.31
N ILE A 50 11.12 -4.69 2.54
CA ILE A 50 10.35 -4.11 3.66
C ILE A 50 9.84 -5.20 4.60
N GLU A 51 9.53 -4.83 5.85
CA GLU A 51 9.11 -5.79 6.86
C GLU A 51 7.83 -6.55 6.50
N GLU A 52 6.88 -5.93 5.78
CA GLU A 52 5.65 -6.63 5.38
C GLU A 52 5.92 -7.75 4.37
N VAL A 53 6.82 -7.52 3.42
CA VAL A 53 7.30 -8.55 2.48
C VAL A 53 8.04 -9.66 3.23
N ASN A 54 8.93 -9.31 4.17
CA ASN A 54 9.67 -10.29 4.97
C ASN A 54 8.74 -11.21 5.77
N ARG A 55 7.67 -10.65 6.39
CA ARG A 55 6.68 -11.45 7.13
C ARG A 55 5.95 -12.45 6.22
N LEU A 56 5.56 -12.04 5.01
CA LEU A 56 4.93 -12.97 4.06
C LEU A 56 5.91 -14.01 3.53
N ILE A 57 7.19 -13.69 3.35
CA ILE A 57 8.23 -14.67 2.99
C ILE A 57 8.41 -15.72 4.11
N GLU A 58 8.37 -15.30 5.37
CA GLU A 58 8.42 -16.23 6.52
C GLU A 58 7.22 -17.18 6.50
N VAL A 59 6.01 -16.67 6.24
CA VAL A 59 4.82 -17.49 6.08
C VAL A 59 4.97 -18.46 4.90
N LEU A 60 5.37 -17.99 3.72
CA LEU A 60 5.58 -18.84 2.54
C LEU A 60 6.57 -19.99 2.83
N ARG A 61 7.70 -19.65 3.45
CA ARG A 61 8.71 -20.65 3.81
C ARG A 61 8.19 -21.68 4.81
N SER A 62 7.42 -21.24 5.80
CA SER A 62 6.88 -22.14 6.83
C SER A 62 5.91 -23.18 6.26
N ILE A 63 5.19 -22.87 5.19
CA ILE A 63 4.27 -23.80 4.51
C ILE A 63 4.94 -24.60 3.39
N GLY A 64 6.28 -24.58 3.33
CA GLY A 64 7.09 -25.40 2.43
C GLY A 64 7.49 -24.73 1.11
N VAL A 65 7.11 -23.49 0.85
CA VAL A 65 7.53 -22.75 -0.36
C VAL A 65 9.01 -22.36 -0.26
N ARG A 66 9.80 -22.72 -1.25
CA ARG A 66 11.18 -22.24 -1.33
C ARG A 66 11.18 -20.82 -1.85
N VAL A 67 11.67 -19.88 -1.04
CA VAL A 67 11.79 -18.45 -1.37
C VAL A 67 13.22 -18.01 -1.12
N GLU A 68 13.90 -17.54 -2.16
CA GLU A 68 15.31 -17.11 -2.11
C GLU A 68 15.45 -15.70 -2.68
N TRP A 69 16.15 -14.83 -1.94
CA TRP A 69 16.57 -13.54 -2.46
C TRP A 69 17.77 -13.70 -3.39
N LYS A 70 17.71 -13.02 -4.54
CA LYS A 70 18.83 -12.75 -5.44
C LYS A 70 18.88 -11.25 -5.69
N ASP A 71 19.70 -10.56 -4.92
CA ASP A 71 19.70 -9.09 -4.84
C ASP A 71 18.32 -8.53 -4.49
N HIS A 72 17.62 -7.85 -5.40
CA HIS A 72 16.26 -7.36 -5.23
C HIS A 72 15.19 -8.28 -5.85
N ASP A 73 15.57 -9.43 -6.37
CA ASP A 73 14.64 -10.39 -6.94
C ASP A 73 14.32 -11.51 -5.95
N LEU A 74 13.08 -11.99 -5.98
CA LEU A 74 12.65 -13.18 -5.25
C LEU A 74 12.42 -14.34 -6.19
N VAL A 75 13.15 -15.43 -5.99
CA VAL A 75 12.90 -16.71 -6.64
C VAL A 75 11.98 -17.54 -5.77
N ILE A 76 10.79 -17.86 -6.27
CA ILE A 76 9.73 -18.58 -5.55
C ILE A 76 9.44 -19.89 -6.28
N VAL A 77 9.53 -21.00 -5.53
CA VAL A 77 9.21 -22.34 -6.05
C VAL A 77 8.29 -23.03 -5.04
N PRO A 78 7.00 -23.20 -5.37
CA PRO A 78 6.07 -23.91 -4.49
C PRO A 78 6.47 -25.38 -4.32
N PRO A 79 6.12 -26.01 -3.18
CA PRO A 79 6.29 -27.45 -2.99
C PRO A 79 5.21 -28.22 -3.75
N ASP A 80 5.39 -29.53 -3.95
CA ASP A 80 4.35 -30.41 -4.50
C ASP A 80 3.09 -30.43 -3.61
N LYS A 81 3.26 -30.26 -2.30
CA LYS A 81 2.18 -30.22 -1.32
C LYS A 81 2.45 -29.11 -0.30
N ILE A 82 1.48 -28.23 -0.14
CA ILE A 82 1.49 -27.20 0.89
C ILE A 82 1.31 -27.82 2.28
N ASP A 83 2.19 -27.50 3.21
CA ASP A 83 2.11 -27.87 4.63
C ASP A 83 1.54 -26.73 5.47
N ILE A 84 0.22 -26.56 5.46
CA ILE A 84 -0.45 -25.46 6.13
C ILE A 84 -0.38 -25.55 7.67
N GLU A 85 -0.25 -26.75 8.21
CA GLU A 85 -0.14 -26.98 9.66
C GLU A 85 1.14 -26.38 10.25
N SER A 86 2.18 -26.26 9.44
CA SER A 86 3.46 -25.64 9.82
C SER A 86 3.49 -24.12 9.71
N ILE A 87 2.35 -23.48 9.42
CA ILE A 87 2.29 -22.03 9.22
C ILE A 87 2.88 -21.24 10.40
N ASP A 88 3.76 -20.29 10.11
CA ASP A 88 4.30 -19.36 11.12
C ASP A 88 3.19 -18.40 11.57
N LYS A 89 2.54 -18.75 12.68
CA LYS A 89 1.44 -17.97 13.26
C LYS A 89 1.89 -16.57 13.71
N VAL A 90 3.14 -16.42 14.15
CA VAL A 90 3.68 -15.13 14.59
C VAL A 90 3.86 -14.20 13.41
N ALA A 91 4.42 -14.67 12.30
CA ALA A 91 4.55 -13.89 11.09
C ALA A 91 3.18 -13.57 10.46
N ALA A 92 2.29 -14.55 10.39
CA ALA A 92 0.95 -14.42 9.81
C ALA A 92 0.09 -13.37 10.54
N THR A 93 0.14 -13.34 11.90
CA THR A 93 -0.64 -12.35 12.67
C THR A 93 -0.13 -10.92 12.55
N LYS A 94 1.11 -10.69 12.10
CA LYS A 94 1.69 -9.34 11.96
C LYS A 94 1.23 -8.59 10.72
N THR A 95 0.63 -9.27 9.74
CA THR A 95 0.16 -8.64 8.51
C THR A 95 -1.24 -9.09 8.12
N ARG A 96 -2.09 -8.11 7.80
CA ARG A 96 -3.43 -8.40 7.29
C ARG A 96 -3.40 -8.96 5.86
N SER A 97 -2.32 -8.76 5.14
CA SER A 97 -2.14 -9.23 3.76
C SER A 97 -2.21 -10.75 3.62
N ILE A 98 -2.06 -11.49 4.74
CA ILE A 98 -2.26 -12.94 4.79
C ILE A 98 -3.65 -13.37 4.29
N LEU A 99 -4.68 -12.53 4.44
CA LEU A 99 -6.02 -12.83 3.94
C LEU A 99 -6.07 -13.05 2.43
N MET A 100 -5.16 -12.45 1.66
CA MET A 100 -5.10 -12.65 0.21
C MET A 100 -4.62 -14.08 -0.17
N PHE A 101 -3.99 -14.77 0.75
CA PHE A 101 -3.56 -16.17 0.52
C PHE A 101 -4.76 -17.12 0.38
N ILE A 102 -5.93 -16.76 0.93
CA ILE A 102 -7.14 -17.59 0.83
C ILE A 102 -7.44 -17.91 -0.64
N GLY A 103 -7.49 -16.86 -1.50
CA GLY A 103 -7.82 -17.01 -2.91
C GLY A 103 -6.87 -17.92 -3.69
N SER A 104 -5.62 -18.08 -3.25
CA SER A 104 -4.66 -19.00 -3.88
C SER A 104 -4.66 -20.37 -3.22
N LEU A 105 -4.70 -20.46 -1.89
CA LEU A 105 -4.59 -21.72 -1.15
C LEU A 105 -5.76 -22.67 -1.38
N ILE A 106 -6.97 -22.15 -1.66
CA ILE A 106 -8.16 -22.98 -1.94
C ILE A 106 -8.00 -23.91 -3.14
N HIS A 107 -7.04 -23.63 -4.05
CA HIS A 107 -6.75 -24.51 -5.19
C HIS A 107 -5.86 -25.70 -4.83
N SER A 108 -5.19 -25.64 -3.69
CA SER A 108 -4.31 -26.70 -3.17
C SER A 108 -4.89 -27.40 -1.94
N LEU A 109 -5.78 -26.73 -1.20
CA LEU A 109 -6.31 -27.17 0.08
C LEU A 109 -7.84 -27.02 0.07
N GLN A 110 -8.58 -28.09 0.41
CA GLN A 110 -10.03 -28.04 0.53
C GLN A 110 -10.48 -27.44 1.87
N GLU A 111 -9.68 -27.65 2.91
CA GLU A 111 -9.96 -27.19 4.26
C GLU A 111 -8.65 -26.80 4.96
N PHE A 112 -8.63 -25.63 5.60
CA PHE A 112 -7.45 -25.13 6.31
C PHE A 112 -7.80 -23.98 7.25
N ASP A 113 -6.92 -23.74 8.21
CA ASP A 113 -7.00 -22.61 9.11
C ASP A 113 -5.93 -21.55 8.79
N LEU A 114 -6.31 -20.27 8.87
CA LEU A 114 -5.39 -19.14 8.84
C LEU A 114 -5.48 -18.37 10.18
N PRO A 115 -4.34 -18.00 10.78
CA PRO A 115 -4.36 -17.17 11.98
C PRO A 115 -5.07 -15.85 11.73
N GLN A 116 -5.84 -15.37 12.69
CA GLN A 116 -6.41 -14.04 12.63
C GLN A 116 -5.31 -13.00 12.57
N SER A 117 -5.32 -12.17 11.54
CA SER A 117 -4.36 -11.10 11.42
C SER A 117 -4.60 -10.06 12.53
N GLY A 118 -3.57 -9.77 13.31
CA GLY A 118 -3.57 -8.65 14.24
C GLY A 118 -3.85 -7.36 13.46
N GLY A 119 -4.90 -6.66 13.84
CA GLY A 119 -5.33 -5.47 13.10
C GLY A 119 -4.34 -4.32 13.23
N CYS A 120 -4.21 -3.52 12.20
CA CYS A 120 -3.77 -2.14 12.34
C CYS A 120 -4.76 -1.44 13.30
N THR A 121 -4.27 -0.63 14.23
CA THR A 121 -5.05 0.04 15.28
C THR A 121 -6.02 1.13 14.75
N LEU A 122 -6.30 1.13 13.45
CA LEU A 122 -7.17 2.10 12.76
C LEU A 122 -8.67 1.83 12.89
N GLY A 123 -9.08 0.90 13.77
CA GLY A 123 -10.47 0.51 13.98
C GLY A 123 -10.76 -0.95 13.60
N LEU A 124 -12.00 -1.37 13.77
CA LEU A 124 -12.47 -2.71 13.40
C LEU A 124 -12.49 -2.82 11.87
N ARG A 125 -11.57 -3.61 11.32
CA ARG A 125 -11.55 -3.92 9.89
C ARG A 125 -12.17 -5.30 9.67
N SER A 126 -13.46 -5.30 9.35
CA SER A 126 -14.19 -6.54 9.06
C SER A 126 -13.51 -7.34 7.93
N ILE A 127 -13.57 -8.67 8.00
CA ILE A 127 -13.22 -9.56 6.90
C ILE A 127 -14.43 -9.82 5.98
N ARG A 128 -15.60 -9.27 6.33
CA ARG A 128 -16.86 -9.53 5.63
C ARG A 128 -16.78 -9.28 4.12
N PRO A 129 -16.09 -8.25 3.61
CA PRO A 129 -15.90 -8.08 2.17
C PRO A 129 -15.26 -9.30 1.49
N HIS A 130 -14.29 -9.95 2.14
CA HIS A 130 -13.69 -11.18 1.63
C HIS A 130 -14.65 -12.36 1.67
N LEU A 131 -15.41 -12.52 2.79
CA LEU A 131 -16.41 -13.59 2.91
C LEU A 131 -17.44 -13.52 1.77
N LEU A 132 -18.04 -12.35 1.57
CA LEU A 132 -19.04 -12.12 0.53
C LEU A 132 -18.48 -12.25 -0.89
N ALA A 133 -17.19 -11.90 -1.09
CA ALA A 133 -16.54 -12.03 -2.38
C ALA A 133 -16.28 -13.49 -2.79
N LEU A 134 -16.09 -14.37 -1.81
CA LEU A 134 -15.63 -15.75 -2.04
C LEU A 134 -16.75 -16.79 -1.97
N GLU A 135 -17.87 -16.49 -1.30
CA GLU A 135 -18.95 -17.47 -1.09
C GLU A 135 -19.55 -18.03 -2.40
N ASN A 136 -19.67 -17.18 -3.44
CA ASN A 136 -20.21 -17.58 -4.73
C ASN A 136 -19.33 -18.56 -5.51
N PHE A 137 -18.03 -18.62 -5.17
CA PHE A 137 -17.10 -19.62 -5.72
C PHE A 137 -17.20 -20.98 -5.02
N GLY A 138 -18.04 -21.11 -3.98
CA GLY A 138 -18.17 -22.32 -3.16
C GLY A 138 -17.20 -22.36 -1.97
N ILE A 139 -16.70 -21.20 -1.54
CA ILE A 139 -15.78 -21.05 -0.41
C ILE A 139 -16.54 -20.52 0.79
N LYS A 140 -16.39 -21.18 1.93
CA LYS A 140 -16.92 -20.70 3.21
C LYS A 140 -15.80 -20.38 4.17
N ILE A 141 -15.94 -19.29 4.90
CA ILE A 141 -14.97 -18.82 5.88
C ILE A 141 -15.71 -18.55 7.20
N GLU A 142 -15.29 -19.21 8.25
CA GLU A 142 -15.81 -19.03 9.60
C GLU A 142 -14.75 -18.31 10.43
N ALA A 143 -15.13 -17.18 11.05
CA ALA A 143 -14.25 -16.47 11.96
C ALA A 143 -14.39 -17.09 13.36
N LEU A 144 -13.36 -17.76 13.82
CA LEU A 144 -13.23 -18.31 15.17
C LEU A 144 -12.48 -17.30 16.08
N SER A 145 -12.19 -17.66 17.33
CA SER A 145 -11.52 -16.76 18.28
C SER A 145 -10.13 -16.33 17.83
N ASP A 146 -9.32 -17.25 17.28
CA ASP A 146 -7.90 -17.05 17.00
C ASP A 146 -7.52 -17.28 15.53
N ASN A 147 -8.43 -17.85 14.73
CA ASN A 147 -8.19 -18.20 13.35
C ASN A 147 -9.45 -17.99 12.49
N TYR A 148 -9.23 -18.01 11.19
CA TYR A 148 -10.25 -18.17 10.18
C TYR A 148 -10.22 -19.63 9.73
N HIS A 149 -11.33 -20.34 9.84
CA HIS A 149 -11.52 -21.67 9.30
C HIS A 149 -12.09 -21.54 7.88
N ILE A 150 -11.35 -21.99 6.89
CA ILE A 150 -11.70 -21.91 5.48
C ILE A 150 -11.98 -23.32 4.96
N HIS A 151 -13.14 -23.48 4.34
CA HIS A 151 -13.43 -24.73 3.66
C HIS A 151 -14.10 -24.47 2.31
N SER A 152 -13.74 -25.26 1.29
CA SER A 152 -14.34 -25.23 -0.03
C SER A 152 -15.04 -26.57 -0.32
N THR A 153 -16.23 -26.49 -0.92
CA THR A 153 -16.94 -27.67 -1.42
C THR A 153 -16.46 -27.99 -2.84
N LYS A 154 -17.22 -27.57 -3.84
CA LYS A 154 -16.84 -27.63 -5.25
C LYS A 154 -16.61 -26.20 -5.73
N LEU A 155 -15.40 -25.88 -6.16
CA LEU A 155 -15.11 -24.60 -6.77
C LEU A 155 -15.82 -24.48 -8.13
N VAL A 156 -16.54 -23.39 -8.33
CA VAL A 156 -17.30 -23.12 -9.57
C VAL A 156 -17.05 -21.69 -10.05
N PRO A 157 -17.06 -21.44 -11.38
CA PRO A 157 -17.05 -20.09 -11.88
C PRO A 157 -18.29 -19.33 -11.41
N ALA A 158 -18.16 -18.05 -11.13
CA ALA A 158 -19.24 -17.28 -10.53
C ALA A 158 -19.32 -15.83 -11.03
N GLU A 159 -20.53 -15.27 -10.99
CA GLU A 159 -20.71 -13.83 -10.98
C GLU A 159 -20.71 -13.34 -9.52
N VAL A 160 -19.80 -12.42 -9.21
CA VAL A 160 -19.62 -11.85 -7.87
C VAL A 160 -19.88 -10.35 -7.94
N ILE A 161 -20.74 -9.85 -7.05
CA ILE A 161 -20.90 -8.42 -6.83
C ILE A 161 -20.23 -8.12 -5.49
N LEU A 162 -19.15 -7.34 -5.51
CA LEU A 162 -18.45 -7.00 -4.29
C LEU A 162 -19.30 -6.08 -3.42
N TYR A 163 -19.25 -6.28 -2.10
CA TYR A 163 -19.95 -5.44 -1.12
C TYR A 163 -19.41 -4.01 -1.10
N GLU A 164 -18.11 -3.87 -1.35
CA GLU A 164 -17.38 -2.61 -1.46
C GLU A 164 -16.26 -2.74 -2.50
N SER A 165 -15.82 -1.63 -3.10
CA SER A 165 -14.68 -1.61 -4.03
C SER A 165 -13.37 -1.71 -3.23
N SER A 166 -13.16 -2.88 -2.62
CA SER A 166 -11.98 -3.19 -1.81
C SER A 166 -10.89 -3.83 -2.67
N ASP A 167 -9.66 -3.28 -2.59
CA ASP A 167 -8.50 -3.80 -3.32
C ASP A 167 -8.24 -5.27 -2.96
N THR A 168 -8.15 -5.58 -1.66
CA THR A 168 -7.80 -6.93 -1.20
C THR A 168 -8.91 -7.96 -1.40
N ALA A 169 -10.19 -7.57 -1.32
CA ALA A 169 -11.30 -8.47 -1.64
C ALA A 169 -11.37 -8.74 -3.14
N THR A 170 -11.11 -7.73 -3.99
CA THR A 170 -11.00 -7.89 -5.44
C THR A 170 -9.87 -8.85 -5.79
N ILE A 171 -8.68 -8.68 -5.19
CA ILE A 171 -7.53 -9.56 -5.40
C ILE A 171 -7.88 -11.01 -5.00
N ASN A 172 -8.49 -11.21 -3.83
CA ASN A 172 -8.91 -12.55 -3.41
C ASN A 172 -9.89 -13.20 -4.41
N ALA A 173 -10.87 -12.46 -4.89
CA ALA A 173 -11.81 -12.96 -5.91
C ALA A 173 -11.11 -13.28 -7.24
N LEU A 174 -10.14 -12.44 -7.68
CA LEU A 174 -9.32 -12.68 -8.86
C LEU A 174 -8.50 -13.96 -8.72
N LEU A 175 -7.80 -14.14 -7.59
CA LEU A 175 -6.97 -15.33 -7.33
C LEU A 175 -7.84 -16.59 -7.27
N SER A 176 -9.03 -16.51 -6.68
CA SER A 176 -9.97 -17.61 -6.66
C SER A 176 -10.46 -17.97 -8.06
N ALA A 177 -10.83 -16.99 -8.89
CA ALA A 177 -11.32 -17.21 -10.23
C ALA A 177 -10.24 -17.75 -11.20
N ALA A 178 -8.97 -17.39 -10.97
CA ALA A 178 -7.87 -17.65 -11.90
C ALA A 178 -7.67 -19.14 -12.24
N CYS A 179 -7.87 -20.03 -11.26
CA CYS A 179 -7.70 -21.49 -11.44
C CYS A 179 -9.04 -22.25 -11.36
N ILE A 180 -10.16 -21.60 -11.63
CA ILE A 180 -11.47 -22.27 -11.83
C ILE A 180 -11.81 -22.25 -13.32
N PRO A 181 -11.79 -23.41 -14.03
CA PRO A 181 -12.11 -23.44 -15.46
C PRO A 181 -13.50 -22.89 -15.77
N GLY A 182 -13.56 -21.94 -16.69
CA GLY A 182 -14.80 -21.25 -17.09
C GLY A 182 -14.68 -19.75 -16.99
N VAL A 183 -15.82 -19.05 -17.04
CA VAL A 183 -15.88 -17.59 -17.01
C VAL A 183 -16.45 -17.13 -15.69
N SER A 184 -15.69 -16.30 -14.97
CA SER A 184 -16.18 -15.59 -13.77
C SER A 184 -16.23 -14.11 -14.04
N VAL A 185 -17.18 -13.42 -13.41
CA VAL A 185 -17.33 -11.96 -13.54
C VAL A 185 -17.34 -11.33 -12.15
N ILE A 186 -16.46 -10.38 -11.94
CA ILE A 186 -16.39 -9.60 -10.68
C ILE A 186 -16.87 -8.19 -10.98
N LYS A 187 -18.00 -7.80 -10.38
CA LYS A 187 -18.60 -6.46 -10.49
C LYS A 187 -18.30 -5.62 -9.25
N TYR A 188 -18.22 -4.31 -9.43
CA TYR A 188 -17.81 -3.35 -8.42
C TYR A 188 -16.39 -3.62 -7.90
N ALA A 189 -15.56 -4.20 -8.78
CA ALA A 189 -14.15 -4.46 -8.53
C ALA A 189 -13.40 -3.14 -8.28
N SER A 190 -12.38 -3.18 -7.44
CA SER A 190 -11.41 -2.10 -7.40
C SER A 190 -10.57 -2.12 -8.68
N ALA A 191 -10.33 -0.92 -9.22
CA ALA A 191 -9.45 -0.72 -10.37
C ALA A 191 -8.10 -0.07 -9.99
N ASN A 192 -7.74 -0.11 -8.70
CA ASN A 192 -6.52 0.49 -8.19
C ASN A 192 -5.25 -0.23 -8.71
N TYR A 193 -4.08 0.41 -8.60
CA TYR A 193 -2.81 -0.04 -9.18
C TYR A 193 -2.45 -1.49 -8.82
N GLN A 194 -2.57 -1.91 -7.56
CA GLN A 194 -2.23 -3.28 -7.14
C GLN A 194 -3.17 -4.34 -7.71
N VAL A 195 -4.42 -3.99 -8.00
CA VAL A 195 -5.39 -4.87 -8.67
C VAL A 195 -5.02 -5.01 -10.15
N GLN A 196 -4.72 -3.91 -10.83
CA GLN A 196 -4.29 -3.93 -12.24
C GLN A 196 -2.98 -4.70 -12.38
N GLU A 197 -2.03 -4.52 -11.47
CA GLU A 197 -0.76 -5.25 -11.44
C GLU A 197 -0.99 -6.75 -11.23
N THR A 198 -1.88 -7.14 -10.30
CA THR A 198 -2.27 -8.55 -10.12
C THR A 198 -2.87 -9.14 -11.39
N CYS A 199 -3.75 -8.39 -12.07
CA CYS A 199 -4.29 -8.81 -13.37
C CYS A 199 -3.18 -8.99 -14.43
N GLY A 200 -2.22 -8.06 -14.51
CA GLY A 200 -1.07 -8.15 -15.39
C GLY A 200 -0.24 -9.41 -15.13
N PHE A 201 0.08 -9.66 -13.87
CA PHE A 201 0.79 -10.87 -13.45
C PHE A 201 0.03 -12.16 -13.83
N LEU A 202 -1.27 -12.23 -13.54
CA LEU A 202 -2.09 -13.40 -13.91
C LEU A 202 -2.17 -13.62 -15.42
N ARG A 203 -2.16 -12.54 -16.23
CA ARG A 203 -2.08 -12.64 -17.69
C ARG A 203 -0.76 -13.25 -18.16
N THR A 204 0.38 -12.95 -17.53
CA THR A 204 1.66 -13.61 -17.87
C THR A 204 1.63 -15.09 -17.54
N LEU A 205 0.86 -15.50 -16.53
CA LEU A 205 0.59 -16.88 -16.17
C LEU A 205 -0.37 -17.58 -17.15
N GLY A 206 -1.05 -16.84 -18.04
CA GLY A 206 -1.94 -17.35 -19.08
C GLY A 206 -3.42 -17.29 -18.74
N VAL A 207 -3.81 -16.64 -17.65
CA VAL A 207 -5.21 -16.38 -17.31
C VAL A 207 -5.73 -15.23 -18.17
N GLY A 208 -6.83 -15.46 -18.91
CA GLY A 208 -7.50 -14.40 -19.67
C GLY A 208 -8.25 -13.46 -18.73
N ILE A 209 -8.02 -12.16 -18.84
CA ILE A 209 -8.73 -11.16 -18.02
C ILE A 209 -9.10 -9.97 -18.89
N ASP A 210 -10.38 -9.63 -18.94
CA ASP A 210 -10.92 -8.46 -19.61
C ASP A 210 -11.42 -7.42 -18.59
N GLY A 211 -11.46 -6.15 -19.00
CA GLY A 211 -11.97 -5.05 -18.17
C GLY A 211 -10.96 -4.50 -17.14
N ILE A 212 -9.66 -4.78 -17.29
CA ILE A 212 -8.61 -4.27 -16.39
C ILE A 212 -8.65 -2.74 -16.36
N GLY A 213 -8.58 -2.15 -15.17
CA GLY A 213 -8.72 -0.71 -14.95
C GLY A 213 -10.16 -0.23 -14.88
N GLY A 214 -11.13 -1.12 -15.08
CA GLY A 214 -12.57 -0.87 -14.91
C GLY A 214 -13.13 -1.51 -13.63
N THR A 215 -14.42 -1.28 -13.39
CA THR A 215 -15.14 -1.80 -12.21
C THR A 215 -15.80 -3.16 -12.46
N THR A 216 -15.66 -3.72 -13.64
CA THR A 216 -16.11 -5.08 -13.98
C THR A 216 -14.97 -5.84 -14.63
N LEU A 217 -14.58 -6.94 -14.02
CA LEU A 217 -13.54 -7.83 -14.51
C LEU A 217 -14.17 -9.14 -14.98
N THR A 218 -13.80 -9.61 -16.16
CA THR A 218 -14.18 -10.93 -16.67
C THR A 218 -12.93 -11.81 -16.70
N ILE A 219 -12.95 -12.92 -15.98
CA ILE A 219 -11.83 -13.82 -15.79
C ILE A 219 -12.12 -15.15 -16.50
N HIS A 220 -11.26 -15.51 -17.45
CA HIS A 220 -11.26 -16.80 -18.12
C HIS A 220 -10.30 -17.74 -17.38
N GLY A 221 -10.81 -18.40 -16.35
CA GLY A 221 -10.01 -19.27 -15.48
C GLY A 221 -9.53 -20.52 -16.19
N ILE A 222 -8.37 -21.02 -15.80
CA ILE A 222 -7.71 -22.21 -16.35
C ILE A 222 -7.53 -23.26 -15.26
N ALA A 223 -7.41 -24.53 -15.64
CA ALA A 223 -7.38 -25.64 -14.66
C ALA A 223 -6.09 -25.68 -13.83
N GLU A 224 -4.99 -25.28 -14.40
CA GLU A 224 -3.66 -25.39 -13.79
C GLU A 224 -2.70 -24.36 -14.38
N ILE A 225 -1.85 -23.82 -13.52
CA ILE A 225 -0.75 -22.94 -13.90
C ILE A 225 0.56 -23.62 -13.54
N ASN A 226 1.40 -23.89 -14.56
CA ASN A 226 2.72 -24.47 -14.38
C ASN A 226 3.68 -23.85 -15.41
N LYS A 227 4.26 -22.68 -15.07
CA LYS A 227 5.14 -21.92 -15.95
C LYS A 227 6.32 -21.35 -15.18
N ASP A 228 7.50 -21.40 -15.81
CA ASP A 228 8.63 -20.59 -15.35
C ASP A 228 8.47 -19.17 -15.90
N ILE A 229 8.30 -18.19 -15.01
CA ILE A 229 8.08 -16.79 -15.38
C ILE A 229 8.97 -15.84 -14.58
N SER A 230 9.16 -14.66 -15.16
CA SER A 230 9.71 -13.48 -14.48
C SER A 230 8.74 -12.32 -14.63
N TYR A 231 8.54 -11.55 -13.56
CA TYR A 231 7.65 -10.39 -13.55
C TYR A 231 8.23 -9.29 -12.67
N SER A 232 8.32 -8.06 -13.19
CA SER A 232 8.82 -6.91 -12.44
C SER A 232 7.69 -6.18 -11.73
N ILE A 233 7.88 -5.87 -10.44
CA ILE A 233 6.91 -5.11 -9.64
C ILE A 233 6.95 -3.64 -10.08
N ALA A 234 5.76 -3.04 -10.23
CA ALA A 234 5.63 -1.63 -10.60
C ALA A 234 6.04 -0.67 -9.47
N GLU A 235 6.22 0.57 -9.83
CA GLU A 235 6.48 1.68 -8.92
C GLU A 235 5.27 2.00 -8.03
N ASP A 236 5.52 2.49 -6.81
CA ASP A 236 4.48 2.75 -5.79
C ASP A 236 3.99 4.22 -5.84
N PRO A 237 2.72 4.48 -6.21
CA PRO A 237 2.20 5.84 -6.21
C PRO A 237 2.20 6.48 -4.82
N THR A 238 2.13 5.68 -3.75
CA THR A 238 2.15 6.23 -2.39
C THR A 238 3.55 6.59 -1.92
N ASP A 239 4.58 5.94 -2.46
CA ASP A 239 5.97 6.34 -2.26
C ASP A 239 6.27 7.66 -3.00
N ALA A 240 5.81 7.80 -4.24
CA ALA A 240 5.91 9.07 -4.97
C ALA A 240 5.21 10.21 -4.20
N MET A 241 3.98 9.97 -3.71
CA MET A 241 3.21 10.97 -2.95
C MET A 241 3.89 11.36 -1.62
N PHE A 242 4.61 10.45 -0.96
CA PHE A 242 5.41 10.76 0.22
C PHE A 242 6.46 11.84 -0.09
N PHE A 243 7.22 11.70 -1.19
CA PHE A 243 8.25 12.67 -1.57
C PHE A 243 7.65 13.96 -2.12
N ILE A 244 6.50 13.90 -2.80
CA ILE A 244 5.73 15.10 -3.20
C ILE A 244 5.36 15.90 -1.93
N ALA A 245 4.79 15.24 -0.92
CA ALA A 245 4.42 15.89 0.33
C ALA A 245 5.64 16.44 1.08
N ALA A 246 6.75 15.68 1.12
CA ALA A 246 8.00 16.13 1.75
C ALA A 246 8.56 17.38 1.06
N ALA A 247 8.57 17.44 -0.27
CA ALA A 247 9.01 18.60 -1.04
C ALA A 247 8.14 19.83 -0.75
N ILE A 248 6.81 19.67 -0.80
CA ILE A 248 5.84 20.74 -0.53
C ILE A 248 6.04 21.31 0.87
N VAL A 249 6.03 20.45 1.90
CA VAL A 249 6.06 20.89 3.31
C VAL A 249 7.40 21.51 3.69
N THR A 250 8.48 21.14 3.03
CA THR A 250 9.80 21.77 3.21
C THR A 250 10.05 22.96 2.29
N GLY A 251 9.08 23.33 1.43
CA GLY A 251 9.21 24.42 0.45
C GLY A 251 10.34 24.19 -0.56
N SER A 252 10.48 22.97 -1.06
CA SER A 252 11.63 22.48 -1.83
C SER A 252 11.29 22.24 -3.29
N ALA A 253 12.29 22.37 -4.17
CA ALA A 253 12.25 21.95 -5.55
C ALA A 253 12.95 20.58 -5.68
N VAL A 254 12.19 19.54 -6.02
CA VAL A 254 12.66 18.15 -6.09
C VAL A 254 12.09 17.47 -7.32
N THR A 255 12.86 16.59 -7.94
CA THR A 255 12.38 15.70 -9.01
C THR A 255 12.02 14.33 -8.44
N ILE A 256 10.79 13.89 -8.68
CA ILE A 256 10.33 12.54 -8.37
C ILE A 256 10.39 11.73 -9.68
N ALA A 257 11.41 10.92 -9.83
CA ALA A 257 11.61 10.12 -11.04
C ALA A 257 10.78 8.83 -11.00
N ALA A 258 10.33 8.40 -12.17
CA ALA A 258 9.54 7.17 -12.36
C ALA A 258 8.23 7.14 -11.53
N ALA A 259 7.49 8.25 -11.46
CA ALA A 259 6.21 8.31 -10.79
C ALA A 259 5.10 7.65 -11.64
N PRO A 260 4.29 6.72 -11.08
CA PRO A 260 3.20 6.05 -11.80
C PRO A 260 2.00 7.00 -11.96
N ILE A 261 2.03 7.79 -13.05
CA ILE A 261 1.19 8.98 -13.25
C ILE A 261 -0.31 8.70 -13.20
N GLU A 262 -0.78 7.61 -13.80
CA GLU A 262 -2.22 7.29 -13.86
C GLU A 262 -2.85 7.14 -12.46
N PHE A 263 -2.04 6.86 -11.44
CA PHE A 263 -2.47 6.71 -10.04
C PHE A 263 -2.17 7.93 -9.17
N LEU A 264 -1.79 9.06 -9.80
CA LEU A 264 -1.49 10.33 -9.13
C LEU A 264 -2.24 11.53 -9.74
N GLU A 265 -3.02 11.30 -10.80
CA GLU A 265 -3.68 12.39 -11.55
C GLU A 265 -4.61 13.23 -10.67
N VAL A 266 -5.40 12.60 -9.79
CA VAL A 266 -6.32 13.34 -8.90
C VAL A 266 -5.56 14.05 -7.81
N GLU A 267 -4.53 13.44 -7.24
CA GLU A 267 -3.64 14.04 -6.27
C GLU A 267 -2.97 15.30 -6.84
N LEU A 268 -2.40 15.20 -8.03
CA LEU A 268 -1.75 16.32 -8.71
C LEU A 268 -2.76 17.41 -9.09
N LEU A 269 -3.96 17.03 -9.58
CA LEU A 269 -5.04 17.99 -9.84
C LEU A 269 -5.40 18.80 -8.60
N LEU A 270 -5.58 18.13 -7.45
CA LEU A 270 -5.91 18.81 -6.20
C LEU A 270 -4.78 19.73 -5.76
N LEU A 271 -3.53 19.28 -5.84
CA LEU A 271 -2.35 20.06 -5.49
C LEU A 271 -2.17 21.26 -6.45
N GLU A 272 -2.40 21.10 -7.75
CA GLU A 272 -2.41 22.19 -8.72
C GLU A 272 -3.47 23.25 -8.35
N LYS A 273 -4.69 22.82 -7.99
CA LYS A 273 -5.75 23.74 -7.54
C LYS A 273 -5.44 24.41 -6.21
N MET A 274 -4.59 23.82 -5.39
CA MET A 274 -4.03 24.44 -4.19
C MET A 274 -2.88 25.41 -4.49
N GLY A 275 -2.33 25.40 -5.72
CA GLY A 275 -1.29 26.32 -6.15
C GLY A 275 0.07 25.71 -6.42
N LEU A 276 0.21 24.36 -6.32
CA LEU A 276 1.45 23.66 -6.62
C LEU A 276 1.84 23.89 -8.10
N GLN A 277 3.10 24.28 -8.33
CA GLN A 277 3.70 24.36 -9.63
C GLN A 277 4.56 23.13 -9.88
N PHE A 278 4.32 22.44 -10.98
CA PHE A 278 5.11 21.28 -11.39
C PHE A 278 5.06 21.08 -12.90
N THR A 279 6.02 20.34 -13.42
CA THR A 279 6.05 19.88 -14.81
C THR A 279 6.25 18.36 -14.87
N LEU A 280 5.78 17.75 -15.94
CA LEU A 280 5.91 16.32 -16.22
C LEU A 280 6.75 16.11 -17.46
N ASP A 281 7.71 15.21 -17.41
CA ASP A 281 8.48 14.81 -18.58
C ASP A 281 8.82 13.32 -18.58
N ASN A 282 9.63 12.88 -19.55
CA ASN A 282 10.17 11.53 -19.66
C ASN A 282 9.11 10.41 -19.57
N PRO A 283 8.01 10.48 -20.38
CA PRO A 283 6.97 9.45 -20.36
C PRO A 283 7.52 8.11 -20.87
N ARG A 284 7.29 7.05 -20.10
CA ARG A 284 7.75 5.68 -20.40
C ARG A 284 6.86 4.64 -19.74
N LEU A 285 7.06 3.38 -20.09
CA LEU A 285 6.46 2.25 -19.34
C LEU A 285 7.43 1.77 -18.26
N SER A 286 6.87 1.27 -17.18
CA SER A 286 7.59 0.47 -16.19
C SER A 286 8.02 -0.86 -16.79
N GLU A 287 8.94 -1.55 -16.14
CA GLU A 287 9.43 -2.88 -16.55
C GLU A 287 8.33 -3.97 -16.57
N ASN A 288 7.15 -3.70 -16.00
CA ASN A 288 5.98 -4.59 -16.09
C ASN A 288 5.16 -4.40 -17.39
N ASP A 289 5.57 -3.47 -18.28
CA ASP A 289 4.95 -3.13 -19.56
C ASP A 289 3.50 -2.60 -19.51
N ILE A 290 2.96 -2.34 -18.33
CA ILE A 290 1.57 -1.85 -18.15
C ILE A 290 1.47 -0.51 -17.42
N THR A 291 2.38 -0.20 -16.51
CA THR A 291 2.33 1.01 -15.68
C THR A 291 3.02 2.18 -16.39
N LYS A 292 2.30 3.28 -16.60
CA LYS A 292 2.86 4.49 -17.21
C LYS A 292 3.58 5.34 -16.19
N LEU A 293 4.81 5.70 -16.50
CA LEU A 293 5.70 6.48 -15.65
C LEU A 293 6.02 7.82 -16.28
N VAL A 294 6.22 8.81 -15.42
CA VAL A 294 6.78 10.13 -15.75
C VAL A 294 7.79 10.54 -14.69
N ASP A 295 8.56 11.57 -14.98
CA ASP A 295 9.33 12.28 -13.97
C ASP A 295 8.56 13.57 -13.62
N ILE A 296 8.33 13.83 -12.30
CA ILE A 296 7.59 14.99 -11.80
C ILE A 296 8.62 15.96 -11.24
N HIS A 297 8.71 17.15 -11.84
CA HIS A 297 9.57 18.24 -11.38
C HIS A 297 8.73 19.20 -10.56
N LEU A 298 8.94 19.23 -9.26
CA LEU A 298 8.24 20.10 -8.32
C LEU A 298 8.99 21.41 -8.14
N GLU A 299 8.25 22.53 -8.13
CA GLU A 299 8.76 23.84 -7.77
C GLU A 299 8.31 24.24 -6.37
N SER A 300 9.14 25.03 -5.68
CA SER A 300 8.73 25.64 -4.41
C SER A 300 7.53 26.55 -4.63
N SER A 301 6.39 26.25 -4.03
CA SER A 301 5.11 26.92 -4.29
C SER A 301 4.44 27.35 -2.99
N ASP A 302 3.74 28.48 -3.02
CA ASP A 302 2.88 28.92 -1.92
C ASP A 302 1.47 28.34 -2.14
N LEU A 303 1.04 27.46 -1.26
CA LEU A 303 -0.23 26.79 -1.37
C LEU A 303 -1.35 27.53 -0.62
N THR A 304 -2.57 27.42 -1.16
CA THR A 304 -3.81 27.81 -0.48
C THR A 304 -4.64 26.58 -0.16
N ALA A 305 -5.41 26.65 0.91
CA ALA A 305 -6.32 25.56 1.29
C ALA A 305 -7.30 25.26 0.15
N PHE A 306 -7.57 23.98 -0.09
CA PHE A 306 -8.58 23.57 -1.05
C PHE A 306 -9.97 24.01 -0.55
N PRO A 307 -10.82 24.66 -1.37
CA PRO A 307 -12.07 25.25 -0.91
C PRO A 307 -13.13 24.24 -0.49
N GLU A 308 -13.02 23.02 -0.98
CA GLU A 308 -13.92 21.90 -0.66
C GLU A 308 -13.21 20.88 0.23
N LYS A 309 -14.00 19.92 0.79
CA LYS A 309 -13.40 18.81 1.54
C LYS A 309 -12.53 17.93 0.67
N ILE A 310 -11.36 17.54 1.15
CA ILE A 310 -10.53 16.52 0.53
C ILE A 310 -10.91 15.15 1.12
N HIS A 311 -11.25 14.19 0.27
CA HIS A 311 -11.66 12.86 0.71
C HIS A 311 -11.30 11.79 -0.33
N ALA A 312 -10.98 10.61 0.14
CA ALA A 312 -10.68 9.46 -0.72
C ALA A 312 -11.91 8.92 -1.42
N ARG A 313 -11.70 8.32 -2.59
CA ARG A 313 -12.69 7.59 -3.38
C ARG A 313 -12.01 6.38 -4.03
N PRO A 314 -12.77 5.33 -4.39
CA PRO A 314 -12.22 4.28 -5.24
C PRO A 314 -11.61 4.86 -6.52
N TYR A 315 -10.53 4.21 -7.00
CA TYR A 315 -9.89 4.62 -8.26
C TYR A 315 -10.94 4.75 -9.40
N PRO A 316 -10.85 5.78 -10.27
CA PRO A 316 -9.75 6.75 -10.39
C PRO A 316 -9.83 7.98 -9.45
N GLY A 317 -10.55 7.91 -8.34
CA GLY A 317 -10.57 8.99 -7.35
C GLY A 317 -9.31 8.99 -6.48
N LEU A 318 -9.23 10.00 -5.57
CA LEU A 318 -8.10 10.14 -4.65
C LEU A 318 -7.84 8.85 -3.85
N ASN A 319 -6.60 8.34 -3.95
CA ASN A 319 -6.21 7.12 -3.26
C ASN A 319 -6.29 7.30 -1.73
N ILE A 320 -6.89 6.31 -1.07
CA ILE A 320 -7.06 6.31 0.38
C ILE A 320 -5.72 6.35 1.15
N ASP A 321 -4.66 5.77 0.58
CA ASP A 321 -3.32 5.77 1.16
C ASP A 321 -2.58 7.10 0.93
N ASN A 322 -2.99 7.89 -0.06
CA ASN A 322 -2.44 9.23 -0.33
C ASN A 322 -3.16 10.34 0.46
N LEU A 323 -4.42 10.11 0.86
CA LEU A 323 -5.21 11.09 1.62
C LEU A 323 -4.48 11.66 2.85
N PRO A 324 -3.79 10.87 3.71
CA PRO A 324 -3.08 11.39 4.87
C PRO A 324 -2.04 12.45 4.56
N PHE A 325 -1.40 12.41 3.39
CA PHE A 325 -0.39 13.41 3.02
C PHE A 325 -1.00 14.81 2.85
N PHE A 326 -2.26 14.91 2.47
CA PHE A 326 -2.96 16.20 2.44
C PHE A 326 -3.11 16.81 3.83
N ALA A 327 -3.10 16.01 4.91
CA ALA A 327 -3.13 16.54 6.28
C ALA A 327 -1.83 17.30 6.63
N VAL A 328 -0.68 16.74 6.31
CA VAL A 328 0.60 17.45 6.58
C VAL A 328 0.82 18.58 5.57
N ILE A 329 0.39 18.47 4.32
CA ILE A 329 0.41 19.55 3.32
C ILE A 329 -0.45 20.73 3.78
N ALA A 330 -1.63 20.46 4.34
CA ALA A 330 -2.51 21.50 4.87
C ALA A 330 -1.85 22.38 5.94
N THR A 331 -0.86 21.86 6.68
CA THR A 331 -0.14 22.65 7.68
C THR A 331 0.67 23.80 7.09
N VAL A 332 0.98 23.78 5.79
CA VAL A 332 1.73 24.84 5.10
C VAL A 332 0.88 25.62 4.10
N ALA A 333 -0.35 25.19 3.81
CA ALA A 333 -1.27 25.87 2.93
C ALA A 333 -1.97 27.04 3.66
N ASN A 334 -2.15 28.17 2.97
CA ASN A 334 -2.85 29.34 3.55
C ASN A 334 -4.36 29.10 3.62
N GLY A 335 -4.93 29.08 4.82
CA GLY A 335 -6.35 28.87 5.11
C GLY A 335 -6.64 27.57 5.85
N THR A 336 -7.90 27.13 5.83
CA THR A 336 -8.35 25.93 6.54
C THR A 336 -8.72 24.84 5.56
N THR A 337 -8.07 23.69 5.65
CA THR A 337 -8.36 22.51 4.83
C THR A 337 -9.18 21.51 5.62
N LEU A 338 -10.34 21.07 5.09
CA LEU A 338 -11.17 20.02 5.66
C LEU A 338 -10.82 18.68 5.02
N ILE A 339 -10.40 17.70 5.82
CA ILE A 339 -10.14 16.34 5.39
C ILE A 339 -11.23 15.42 5.94
N HIS A 340 -11.77 14.56 5.07
CA HIS A 340 -12.77 13.55 5.42
C HIS A 340 -12.24 12.16 5.11
N ASP A 341 -11.72 11.48 6.13
CA ASP A 341 -11.16 10.13 6.08
C ASP A 341 -12.21 9.11 6.52
N TRP A 342 -13.14 8.80 5.63
CA TRP A 342 -14.33 8.00 5.93
C TRP A 342 -14.11 6.48 5.84
N VAL A 343 -13.04 6.03 5.18
CA VAL A 343 -12.78 4.59 4.95
C VAL A 343 -12.27 3.88 6.19
N TYR A 344 -11.46 4.57 7.01
CA TYR A 344 -10.93 4.02 8.26
C TYR A 344 -11.61 4.68 9.46
N GLU A 345 -12.18 3.87 10.37
CA GLU A 345 -12.99 4.37 11.48
C GLU A 345 -12.29 5.35 12.43
N LYS A 346 -10.95 5.26 12.56
CA LYS A 346 -10.21 6.04 13.56
C LYS A 346 -8.93 6.68 13.02
N ARG A 347 -8.72 6.73 11.70
CA ARG A 347 -7.43 7.20 11.18
C ARG A 347 -7.28 8.71 11.30
N ALA A 348 -8.34 9.49 11.11
CA ALA A 348 -8.30 10.95 11.25
C ALA A 348 -7.86 11.40 12.66
N ILE A 349 -8.09 10.60 13.69
CA ILE A 349 -7.65 10.89 15.05
C ILE A 349 -6.12 11.03 15.12
N TYR A 350 -5.37 10.21 14.37
CA TYR A 350 -3.90 10.30 14.38
C TYR A 350 -3.35 11.56 13.71
N TYR A 351 -4.16 12.29 12.93
CA TYR A 351 -3.71 13.54 12.31
C TYR A 351 -3.55 14.65 13.35
N THR A 352 -4.22 14.56 14.51
CA THR A 352 -4.02 15.49 15.64
C THR A 352 -2.60 15.41 16.24
N GLU A 353 -1.83 14.34 15.97
CA GLU A 353 -0.43 14.28 16.37
C GLU A 353 0.43 15.38 15.73
N LEU A 354 -0.03 15.99 14.62
CA LEU A 354 0.60 17.16 14.01
C LEU A 354 0.61 18.38 14.96
N ASP A 355 -0.31 18.45 15.92
CA ASP A 355 -0.35 19.53 16.94
C ASP A 355 0.90 19.51 17.81
N ARG A 356 1.52 18.34 18.01
CA ARG A 356 2.80 18.24 18.73
C ARG A 356 3.94 18.96 18.01
N LEU A 357 3.82 19.07 16.69
CA LEU A 357 4.76 19.84 15.86
C LEU A 357 4.34 21.32 15.75
N GLY A 358 3.28 21.75 16.41
CA GLY A 358 2.79 23.12 16.39
C GLY A 358 1.81 23.44 15.26
N ALA A 359 1.22 22.44 14.62
CA ALA A 359 0.05 22.62 13.78
C ALA A 359 -1.19 22.96 14.63
N THR A 360 -2.24 23.45 13.98
CA THR A 360 -3.56 23.66 14.60
C THR A 360 -4.56 22.75 13.90
N THR A 361 -5.03 21.72 14.62
CA THR A 361 -6.02 20.80 14.09
C THR A 361 -7.32 20.87 14.90
N ILE A 362 -8.46 20.68 14.23
CA ILE A 362 -9.80 20.63 14.84
C ILE A 362 -10.46 19.33 14.41
N LEU A 363 -10.45 18.34 15.30
CA LEU A 363 -11.13 17.07 15.08
C LEU A 363 -12.64 17.26 15.29
N HIS A 364 -13.45 17.14 14.24
CA HIS A 364 -14.90 17.27 14.30
C HIS A 364 -15.56 15.96 14.75
N ASP A 365 -15.05 14.84 14.27
CA ASP A 365 -15.44 13.49 14.62
C ASP A 365 -14.31 12.50 14.19
N PRO A 366 -14.42 11.18 14.42
CA PRO A 366 -13.37 10.22 14.08
C PRO A 366 -12.94 10.21 12.60
N HIS A 367 -13.73 10.83 11.71
CA HIS A 367 -13.51 10.83 10.26
C HIS A 367 -13.18 12.20 9.68
N ARG A 368 -13.52 13.31 10.37
CA ARG A 368 -13.37 14.66 9.83
C ARG A 368 -12.48 15.51 10.70
N ILE A 369 -11.50 16.13 10.07
CA ILE A 369 -10.54 17.03 10.71
C ILE A 369 -10.31 18.25 9.84
N SER A 370 -10.32 19.44 10.45
CA SER A 370 -9.85 20.68 9.83
C SER A 370 -8.42 20.97 10.29
N ILE A 371 -7.60 21.47 9.38
CA ILE A 371 -6.22 21.83 9.63
C ILE A 371 -6.01 23.26 9.15
N GLU A 372 -5.54 24.12 10.05
CA GLU A 372 -5.27 25.52 9.76
C GLU A 372 -3.79 25.69 9.38
N GLY A 373 -3.55 26.45 8.32
CA GLY A 373 -2.21 26.81 7.87
C GLY A 373 -2.14 28.25 7.38
N PRO A 374 -0.93 28.80 7.18
CA PRO A 374 0.37 28.14 7.42
C PRO A 374 0.76 28.10 8.90
N ALA A 375 1.22 26.93 9.36
CA ALA A 375 1.71 26.74 10.71
C ALA A 375 3.24 26.92 10.79
N HIS A 376 3.72 27.39 11.93
CA HIS A 376 5.15 27.38 12.24
C HIS A 376 5.54 26.07 12.92
N LEU A 377 5.87 25.06 12.11
CA LEU A 377 6.27 23.77 12.64
C LEU A 377 7.59 23.85 13.43
N LYS A 378 7.61 23.22 14.60
CA LYS A 378 8.73 23.19 15.55
C LYS A 378 9.08 21.77 15.95
N ALA A 379 10.33 21.59 16.32
CA ALA A 379 10.84 20.29 16.74
C ALA A 379 10.08 19.73 17.94
N ALA A 380 9.86 18.41 17.91
CA ALA A 380 9.22 17.68 18.99
C ALA A 380 9.73 16.23 19.07
N GLU A 381 9.49 15.63 20.22
CA GLU A 381 9.61 14.19 20.41
C GLU A 381 8.22 13.57 20.34
N VAL A 382 8.05 12.59 19.43
CA VAL A 382 6.76 11.92 19.20
C VAL A 382 6.97 10.41 19.18
N ILE A 383 6.08 9.67 19.83
CA ILE A 383 6.01 8.21 19.66
C ILE A 383 5.34 7.94 18.31
N CYS A 384 6.02 7.18 17.46
CA CYS A 384 5.53 6.87 16.12
C CYS A 384 4.14 6.20 16.20
N PRO A 385 3.13 6.73 15.50
CA PRO A 385 1.83 6.07 15.40
C PRO A 385 1.97 4.62 14.93
N PRO A 386 1.14 3.69 15.45
CA PRO A 386 1.23 2.26 15.10
C PRO A 386 0.74 1.94 13.69
N ALA A 387 0.32 2.95 12.93
CA ALA A 387 -0.16 2.83 11.56
C ALA A 387 0.79 3.54 10.58
N LEU A 388 1.06 2.89 9.44
CA LEU A 388 2.05 3.35 8.46
C LEU A 388 1.82 4.79 7.98
N ARG A 389 0.62 5.12 7.50
CA ARG A 389 0.35 6.43 6.89
C ARG A 389 0.34 7.58 7.92
N PRO A 390 -0.31 7.46 9.10
CA PRO A 390 -0.13 8.43 10.17
C PRO A 390 1.32 8.62 10.60
N ALA A 391 2.11 7.55 10.65
CA ALA A 391 3.54 7.64 11.01
C ALA A 391 4.34 8.47 9.99
N THR A 392 4.07 8.29 8.69
CA THR A 392 4.80 8.99 7.63
C THR A 392 4.48 10.48 7.56
N ILE A 393 3.25 10.91 7.86
CA ILE A 393 2.94 12.35 7.87
C ILE A 393 3.64 13.08 9.02
N ILE A 394 3.85 12.41 10.16
CA ILE A 394 4.63 12.99 11.26
C ILE A 394 6.10 13.13 10.85
N LEU A 395 6.67 12.10 10.20
CA LEU A 395 8.03 12.19 9.65
C LEU A 395 8.16 13.38 8.68
N VAL A 396 7.21 13.53 7.74
CA VAL A 396 7.19 14.66 6.79
C VAL A 396 7.09 16.00 7.52
N GLY A 397 6.22 16.11 8.53
CA GLY A 397 6.13 17.31 9.36
C GLY A 397 7.44 17.65 10.11
N MET A 398 8.15 16.63 10.61
CA MET A 398 9.44 16.79 11.29
C MET A 398 10.56 17.24 10.33
N LEU A 399 10.51 16.89 9.04
CA LEU A 399 11.46 17.41 8.04
C LEU A 399 11.37 18.93 7.89
N ALA A 400 10.17 19.50 8.01
CA ALA A 400 9.95 20.94 7.93
C ALA A 400 10.10 21.66 9.27
N ALA A 401 9.91 20.96 10.39
CA ALA A 401 9.96 21.51 11.74
C ALA A 401 11.37 22.02 12.08
N LYS A 402 11.50 23.30 12.46
CA LYS A 402 12.81 23.88 12.82
C LYS A 402 13.32 23.29 14.13
N GLY A 403 14.53 22.73 14.12
CA GLY A 403 15.21 22.14 15.27
C GLY A 403 15.30 20.62 15.21
N ARG A 404 15.73 19.99 16.31
CA ARG A 404 15.98 18.56 16.41
C ARG A 404 14.75 17.83 16.94
N SER A 405 14.15 17.00 16.10
CA SER A 405 13.00 16.13 16.43
C SER A 405 13.44 14.68 16.62
N THR A 406 12.68 13.94 17.43
CA THR A 406 12.86 12.48 17.59
C THR A 406 11.53 11.79 17.35
N LEU A 407 11.48 10.91 16.35
CA LEU A 407 10.37 10.00 16.11
C LEU A 407 10.73 8.63 16.67
N ARG A 408 10.09 8.25 17.78
CA ARG A 408 10.41 7.01 18.51
C ARG A 408 9.66 5.82 17.95
N ASN A 409 10.33 4.66 17.94
CA ASN A 409 9.74 3.36 17.58
C ASN A 409 9.17 3.33 16.15
N VAL A 410 10.02 3.58 15.15
CA VAL A 410 9.64 3.77 13.72
C VAL A 410 9.35 2.47 12.96
N TYR A 411 9.09 1.36 13.65
CA TYR A 411 8.75 0.08 13.03
C TYR A 411 7.62 0.19 12.00
N SER A 412 6.59 1.03 12.29
CA SER A 412 5.47 1.26 11.37
C SER A 412 5.90 1.81 10.02
N ILE A 413 6.96 2.64 9.96
CA ILE A 413 7.50 3.20 8.71
C ILE A 413 8.28 2.12 7.95
N ASN A 414 9.13 1.37 8.64
CA ASN A 414 9.96 0.31 8.04
C ASN A 414 9.12 -0.85 7.46
N ARG A 415 7.86 -0.97 7.88
CA ARG A 415 6.93 -1.94 7.29
C ARG A 415 6.63 -1.65 5.82
N GLY A 416 6.73 -0.42 5.36
CA GLY A 416 6.24 -0.04 4.05
C GLY A 416 7.17 0.85 3.22
N TYR A 417 8.28 1.32 3.77
CA TYR A 417 9.25 2.15 3.06
C TYR A 417 10.65 1.55 3.14
N GLU A 418 11.21 1.24 1.99
CA GLU A 418 12.58 0.75 1.86
C GLU A 418 13.56 1.92 1.93
N ASP A 419 14.59 1.78 2.76
CA ASP A 419 15.73 2.71 2.89
C ASP A 419 15.34 4.20 2.96
N ILE A 420 14.22 4.52 3.62
CA ILE A 420 13.66 5.88 3.63
C ILE A 420 14.66 6.91 4.15
N VAL A 421 15.48 6.55 5.15
CA VAL A 421 16.49 7.44 5.73
C VAL A 421 17.55 7.79 4.68
N ALA A 422 18.14 6.79 4.01
CA ALA A 422 19.17 7.00 2.99
C ALA A 422 18.63 7.80 1.79
N ARG A 423 17.37 7.56 1.39
CA ARG A 423 16.72 8.30 0.29
C ARG A 423 16.47 9.76 0.65
N LEU A 424 16.05 10.05 1.88
CA LEU A 424 15.89 11.43 2.38
C LEU A 424 17.24 12.14 2.52
N GLN A 425 18.29 11.44 3.02
CA GLN A 425 19.65 11.98 3.10
C GLN A 425 20.20 12.35 1.72
N LYS A 426 19.91 11.54 0.70
CA LYS A 426 20.30 11.82 -0.70
C LYS A 426 19.67 13.13 -1.22
N LEU A 427 18.49 13.50 -0.72
CA LEU A 427 17.87 14.79 -1.01
C LEU A 427 18.34 15.93 -0.10
N GLY A 428 19.28 15.68 0.80
CA GLY A 428 19.87 16.69 1.70
C GLY A 428 19.17 16.80 3.07
N ALA A 429 18.25 15.90 3.40
CA ALA A 429 17.68 15.86 4.75
C ALA A 429 18.74 15.46 5.78
N SER A 430 18.67 16.08 6.96
CA SER A 430 19.47 15.68 8.12
C SER A 430 18.65 14.75 8.99
N ILE A 431 18.77 13.47 8.74
CA ILE A 431 18.06 12.40 9.43
C ILE A 431 19.01 11.25 9.72
N GLU A 432 18.92 10.66 10.89
CA GLU A 432 19.70 9.51 11.31
C GLU A 432 18.86 8.52 12.11
N THR A 433 19.32 7.28 12.19
CA THR A 433 18.72 6.24 13.04
C THR A 433 19.41 6.19 14.39
N SER A 434 18.64 5.97 15.47
CA SER A 434 19.16 5.81 16.83
C SER A 434 18.43 4.68 17.54
N THR A 435 19.10 3.96 18.41
CA THR A 435 18.55 2.89 19.27
C THR A 435 18.36 3.33 20.73
N ASN A 436 18.56 4.62 21.03
CA ASN A 436 18.46 5.19 22.39
C ASN A 436 17.12 5.86 22.65
#